data_333104942ff7e67d5c5b7e67b28bcd36
#
_entry.id   333104942ff7e67d5c5b7e67b28bcd36
#
_cell.length_a   1.000
_cell.length_b   1.000
_cell.length_c   1.000
_cell.angle_alpha   90.00
_cell.angle_beta   90.00
_cell.angle_gamma   90.00
#
_symmetry.space_group_name_H-M   'P 1'
#
loop_
_entity.id
_entity.type
_entity.pdbx_description
1 polymer ?
#
loop_
_entity_poly.entity_id
_entity_poly.type
_entity_poly.pdbx_seq_one_letter_code
_entity_poly.pdbx_strand_id
1 'polypeptide(L)'
;VCNPLVNSYKRLVPGYEAPCYIAWSGKNRSPLIRVPSSRGLSTRIEVRSVDPAANPYMALAAILEAGLDGIKNKLKVPEPVNQNIYEMNREEREAVGIQDLPSTLYTALKAMRENEVIKKALGNHIYNQFINSKSIEWDYYRTQVSEWERDQYMKQY
;
A
#
# COMPACT_ATOMS: atom_id res chain seq x y z
N VAL A 1 7.77 -1.01 -0.29
CA VAL A 1 8.53 0.00 -1.07
C VAL A 1 7.85 1.36 -0.99
N CYS A 2 6.57 1.46 -1.39
CA CYS A 2 5.82 2.72 -1.42
C CYS A 2 5.44 3.28 -0.03
N ASN A 3 5.45 2.46 1.02
CA ASN A 3 5.18 2.83 2.40
C ASN A 3 6.27 2.24 3.30
N PRO A 4 7.48 2.87 3.33
CA PRO A 4 8.70 2.22 3.82
C PRO A 4 8.92 2.27 5.34
N LEU A 5 8.09 3.00 6.10
CA LEU A 5 8.29 3.23 7.52
C LEU A 5 7.17 2.62 8.35
N VAL A 6 7.45 2.30 9.61
CA VAL A 6 6.37 1.95 10.56
C VAL A 6 5.32 3.05 10.65
N ASN A 7 5.74 4.31 10.55
CA ASN A 7 4.86 5.47 10.56
C ASN A 7 3.98 5.59 9.31
N SER A 8 4.38 5.03 8.16
CA SER A 8 3.60 5.06 6.92
C SER A 8 2.20 4.45 7.11
N TYR A 9 2.07 3.44 7.96
CA TYR A 9 0.82 2.70 8.21
C TYR A 9 -0.14 3.44 9.14
N LYS A 10 0.32 4.45 9.88
CA LYS A 10 -0.56 5.35 10.65
C LYS A 10 -1.36 6.29 9.76
N ARG A 11 -0.93 6.45 8.50
CA ARG A 11 -1.65 7.18 7.45
C ARG A 11 -2.67 6.30 6.72
N LEU A 12 -2.38 5.00 6.59
CA LEU A 12 -3.23 4.02 5.89
C LEU A 12 -4.32 3.49 6.83
N VAL A 13 -5.20 4.39 7.25
CA VAL A 13 -6.29 4.12 8.19
C VAL A 13 -7.62 4.44 7.51
N PRO A 14 -8.64 3.54 7.59
CA PRO A 14 -9.95 3.80 7.01
C PRO A 14 -10.56 5.11 7.53
N GLY A 15 -11.14 5.89 6.61
CA GLY A 15 -11.73 7.21 6.92
C GLY A 15 -10.75 8.39 6.81
N TYR A 16 -9.45 8.14 6.60
CA TYR A 16 -8.45 9.17 6.29
C TYR A 16 -8.28 9.32 4.77
N GLU A 17 -7.43 10.30 4.36
CA GLU A 17 -7.24 10.65 2.94
C GLU A 17 -6.51 9.56 2.12
N ALA A 18 -5.64 8.76 2.74
CA ALA A 18 -4.90 7.71 2.07
C ALA A 18 -5.74 6.45 1.89
N PRO A 19 -5.69 5.81 0.70
CA PRO A 19 -6.46 4.61 0.43
C PRO A 19 -5.93 3.41 1.21
N CYS A 20 -6.86 2.58 1.70
CA CYS A 20 -6.56 1.33 2.41
C CYS A 20 -6.91 0.08 1.59
N TYR A 21 -7.52 0.24 0.41
CA TYR A 21 -8.14 -0.84 -0.35
C TYR A 21 -7.56 -0.95 -1.75
N ILE A 22 -7.33 -2.21 -2.19
CA ILE A 22 -6.82 -2.52 -3.53
C ILE A 22 -7.99 -2.50 -4.51
N ALA A 23 -8.22 -1.33 -5.10
CA ALA A 23 -9.25 -1.09 -6.08
C ALA A 23 -8.85 0.07 -6.99
N TRP A 24 -9.62 0.29 -8.07
CA TRP A 24 -9.47 1.46 -8.92
C TRP A 24 -10.80 2.11 -9.24
N SER A 25 -10.78 3.40 -9.58
CA SER A 25 -11.96 4.15 -10.03
C SER A 25 -11.59 5.35 -10.89
N GLY A 26 -12.49 5.72 -11.80
CA GLY A 26 -12.41 6.99 -12.55
C GLY A 26 -13.03 8.17 -11.80
N LYS A 27 -13.88 7.94 -10.83
CA LYS A 27 -14.72 8.97 -10.18
C LYS A 27 -14.43 9.16 -8.70
N ASN A 28 -14.02 8.08 -8.02
CA ASN A 28 -13.90 8.00 -6.57
C ASN A 28 -12.46 8.26 -6.11
N ARG A 29 -12.28 8.71 -4.87
CA ARG A 29 -10.97 8.93 -4.23
C ARG A 29 -10.63 7.91 -3.15
N SER A 30 -11.53 6.97 -2.82
CA SER A 30 -11.27 5.93 -1.83
C SER A 30 -10.35 4.80 -2.31
N PRO A 31 -10.30 4.41 -3.63
CA PRO A 31 -9.42 3.33 -4.08
C PRO A 31 -7.95 3.72 -4.18
N LEU A 32 -7.10 2.70 -4.23
CA LEU A 32 -5.64 2.78 -4.41
C LEU A 32 -5.25 3.51 -5.69
N ILE A 33 -5.94 3.20 -6.79
CA ILE A 33 -5.65 3.76 -8.11
C ILE A 33 -6.83 4.59 -8.60
N ARG A 34 -6.54 5.81 -8.99
CA ARG A 34 -7.48 6.68 -9.67
C ARG A 34 -7.08 6.86 -11.14
N VAL A 35 -8.07 6.77 -12.03
CA VAL A 35 -7.89 7.03 -13.46
C VAL A 35 -8.73 8.27 -13.82
N PRO A 36 -8.16 9.48 -13.82
CA PRO A 36 -8.87 10.70 -14.15
C PRO A 36 -9.49 10.64 -15.57
N SER A 37 -10.56 11.40 -15.79
CA SER A 37 -11.24 11.48 -17.10
C SER A 37 -10.44 12.23 -18.17
N SER A 38 -9.44 13.02 -17.77
CA SER A 38 -8.55 13.75 -18.67
C SER A 38 -7.85 12.82 -19.66
N ARG A 39 -7.76 13.26 -20.93
CA ARG A 39 -7.12 12.51 -22.03
C ARG A 39 -6.06 13.37 -22.72
N GLY A 40 -5.42 12.83 -23.76
CA GLY A 40 -4.31 13.46 -24.46
C GLY A 40 -3.07 13.53 -23.59
N LEU A 41 -2.42 14.67 -23.52
CA LEU A 41 -1.21 14.88 -22.70
C LEU A 41 -1.46 14.75 -21.18
N SER A 42 -2.71 14.83 -20.75
CA SER A 42 -3.10 14.68 -19.33
C SER A 42 -3.53 13.26 -18.97
N THR A 43 -3.44 12.31 -19.90
CA THR A 43 -3.74 10.90 -19.64
C THR A 43 -2.78 10.34 -18.60
N ARG A 44 -3.32 9.86 -17.47
CA ARG A 44 -2.51 9.32 -16.36
C ARG A 44 -3.28 8.37 -15.48
N ILE A 45 -2.57 7.65 -14.68
CA ILE A 45 -3.06 7.01 -13.47
C ILE A 45 -2.49 7.73 -12.25
N GLU A 46 -3.20 7.70 -11.14
CA GLU A 46 -2.75 8.24 -9.86
C GLU A 46 -2.69 7.11 -8.84
N VAL A 47 -1.48 6.73 -8.42
CA VAL A 47 -1.27 5.76 -7.34
C VAL A 47 -1.26 6.55 -6.02
N ARG A 48 -2.26 6.34 -5.17
CA ARG A 48 -2.59 7.26 -4.07
C ARG A 48 -2.02 6.84 -2.71
N SER A 49 -1.48 5.63 -2.58
CA SER A 49 -0.95 5.12 -1.31
C SER A 49 0.50 5.53 -1.03
N VAL A 50 1.23 6.05 -2.01
CA VAL A 50 2.67 6.33 -1.86
C VAL A 50 2.91 7.36 -0.75
N ASP A 51 3.76 6.99 0.20
CA ASP A 51 4.17 7.84 1.31
C ASP A 51 5.21 8.88 0.85
N PRO A 52 5.15 10.15 1.30
CA PRO A 52 6.19 11.13 1.01
C PRO A 52 7.61 10.72 1.44
N ALA A 53 7.73 9.81 2.43
CA ALA A 53 9.01 9.25 2.86
C ALA A 53 9.54 8.13 1.95
N ALA A 54 8.79 7.71 0.92
CA ALA A 54 9.25 6.72 -0.03
C ALA A 54 10.41 7.25 -0.88
N ASN A 55 11.41 6.41 -1.13
CA ASN A 55 12.41 6.72 -2.13
C ASN A 55 11.77 6.76 -3.53
N PRO A 56 11.77 7.93 -4.23
CA PRO A 56 11.02 8.07 -5.49
C PRO A 56 11.53 7.15 -6.59
N TYR A 57 12.81 6.86 -6.65
CA TYR A 57 13.38 5.95 -7.66
C TYR A 57 12.88 4.52 -7.46
N MET A 58 12.88 4.05 -6.22
CA MET A 58 12.40 2.71 -5.89
C MET A 58 10.88 2.59 -6.08
N ALA A 59 10.13 3.61 -5.68
CA ALA A 59 8.68 3.63 -5.83
C ALA A 59 8.27 3.65 -7.31
N LEU A 60 8.91 4.49 -8.13
CA LEU A 60 8.65 4.56 -9.57
C LEU A 60 9.06 3.26 -10.27
N ALA A 61 10.20 2.65 -9.92
CA ALA A 61 10.62 1.37 -10.49
C ALA A 61 9.58 0.26 -10.18
N ALA A 62 9.11 0.19 -8.93
CA ALA A 62 8.11 -0.79 -8.52
C ALA A 62 6.77 -0.60 -9.24
N ILE A 63 6.28 0.65 -9.35
CA ILE A 63 5.01 0.97 -10.02
C ILE A 63 5.11 0.68 -11.52
N LEU A 64 6.21 1.08 -12.16
CA LEU A 64 6.44 0.83 -13.57
C LEU A 64 6.51 -0.66 -13.89
N GLU A 65 7.30 -1.42 -13.13
CA GLU A 65 7.41 -2.87 -13.34
C GLU A 65 6.07 -3.58 -13.12
N ALA A 66 5.29 -3.18 -12.09
CA ALA A 66 3.96 -3.74 -11.89
C ALA A 66 3.01 -3.45 -13.07
N GLY A 67 3.05 -2.24 -13.62
CA GLY A 67 2.28 -1.88 -14.82
C GLY A 67 2.70 -2.67 -16.06
N LEU A 68 4.00 -2.81 -16.29
CA LEU A 68 4.56 -3.58 -17.41
C LEU A 68 4.24 -5.08 -17.27
N ASP A 69 4.29 -5.62 -16.07
CA ASP A 69 3.91 -7.01 -15.78
C ASP A 69 2.45 -7.27 -16.14
N GLY A 70 1.55 -6.36 -15.75
CA GLY A 70 0.14 -6.44 -16.09
C GLY A 70 -0.12 -6.43 -17.61
N ILE A 71 0.57 -5.57 -18.34
CA ILE A 71 0.47 -5.49 -19.81
C ILE A 71 1.05 -6.75 -20.46
N LYS A 72 2.26 -7.16 -20.06
CA LYS A 72 2.97 -8.30 -20.62
C LYS A 72 2.19 -9.62 -20.43
N ASN A 73 1.63 -9.80 -19.24
CA ASN A 73 0.87 -11.00 -18.91
C ASN A 73 -0.62 -10.89 -19.26
N LYS A 74 -1.04 -9.77 -19.88
CA LYS A 74 -2.44 -9.52 -20.29
C LYS A 74 -3.42 -9.74 -19.13
N LEU A 75 -3.06 -9.25 -17.95
CA LEU A 75 -3.89 -9.40 -16.76
C LEU A 75 -5.24 -8.73 -16.97
N LYS A 76 -6.31 -9.42 -16.57
CA LYS A 76 -7.66 -8.86 -16.64
C LYS A 76 -7.79 -7.75 -15.60
N VAL A 77 -8.17 -6.57 -16.04
CA VAL A 77 -8.47 -5.44 -15.16
C VAL A 77 -9.78 -5.74 -14.41
N PRO A 78 -9.82 -5.65 -13.07
CA PRO A 78 -11.05 -5.80 -12.32
C PRO A 78 -12.03 -4.65 -12.62
N GLU A 79 -13.29 -4.83 -12.29
CA GLU A 79 -14.30 -3.79 -12.47
C GLU A 79 -13.99 -2.54 -11.60
N PRO A 80 -14.27 -1.33 -12.11
CA PRO A 80 -14.05 -0.11 -11.35
C PRO A 80 -15.03 0.01 -10.17
N VAL A 81 -14.52 0.40 -9.01
CA VAL A 81 -15.34 0.60 -7.82
C VAL A 81 -15.78 2.07 -7.75
N ASN A 82 -17.05 2.34 -8.06
CA ASN A 82 -17.60 3.68 -8.08
C ASN A 82 -18.31 4.08 -6.77
N GLN A 83 -18.54 3.12 -5.88
CA GLN A 83 -19.08 3.35 -4.54
C GLN A 83 -18.00 3.81 -3.57
N ASN A 84 -18.38 4.48 -2.49
CA ASN A 84 -17.46 4.83 -1.43
C ASN A 84 -17.06 3.57 -0.65
N ILE A 85 -15.83 3.10 -0.82
CA ILE A 85 -15.36 1.85 -0.20
C ILE A 85 -15.35 1.95 1.34
N TYR A 86 -15.21 3.16 1.90
CA TYR A 86 -15.22 3.35 3.35
C TYR A 86 -16.60 3.11 3.99
N GLU A 87 -17.68 3.17 3.22
CA GLU A 87 -19.05 2.88 3.66
C GLU A 87 -19.41 1.40 3.54
N MET A 88 -18.60 0.62 2.81
CA MET A 88 -18.78 -0.82 2.63
C MET A 88 -18.31 -1.57 3.87
N ASN A 89 -19.11 -2.50 4.37
CA ASN A 89 -18.67 -3.45 5.38
C ASN A 89 -17.70 -4.49 4.78
N ARG A 90 -17.13 -5.33 5.62
CA ARG A 90 -16.14 -6.32 5.18
C ARG A 90 -16.70 -7.34 4.19
N GLU A 91 -17.91 -7.84 4.45
CA GLU A 91 -18.57 -8.84 3.60
C GLU A 91 -18.87 -8.29 2.20
N GLU A 92 -19.32 -7.03 2.14
CA GLU A 92 -19.56 -6.34 0.87
C GLU A 92 -18.27 -6.16 0.05
N ARG A 93 -17.15 -5.82 0.71
CA ARG A 93 -15.84 -5.72 0.03
C ARG A 93 -15.36 -7.07 -0.48
N GLU A 94 -15.46 -8.12 0.33
CA GLU A 94 -15.08 -9.49 -0.05
C GLU A 94 -15.93 -10.01 -1.23
N ALA A 95 -17.22 -9.71 -1.23
CA ALA A 95 -18.14 -10.12 -2.31
C ALA A 95 -17.77 -9.54 -3.69
N VAL A 96 -17.17 -8.34 -3.72
CA VAL A 96 -16.71 -7.70 -4.96
C VAL A 96 -15.20 -7.85 -5.18
N GLY A 97 -14.52 -8.68 -4.37
CA GLY A 97 -13.10 -9.01 -4.52
C GLY A 97 -12.13 -7.90 -4.12
N ILE A 98 -12.57 -6.91 -3.34
CA ILE A 98 -11.71 -5.84 -2.82
C ILE A 98 -10.89 -6.36 -1.65
N GLN A 99 -9.58 -6.30 -1.78
CA GLN A 99 -8.62 -6.66 -0.74
C GLN A 99 -8.11 -5.41 -0.01
N ASP A 100 -7.74 -5.60 1.26
CA ASP A 100 -7.10 -4.55 2.04
C ASP A 100 -5.61 -4.43 1.70
N LEU A 101 -5.07 -3.22 1.75
CA LEU A 101 -3.63 -3.00 1.78
C LEU A 101 -3.06 -3.49 3.12
N PRO A 102 -1.78 -3.86 3.18
CA PRO A 102 -1.12 -4.18 4.45
C PRO A 102 -1.30 -3.04 5.46
N SER A 103 -1.67 -3.38 6.68
CA SER A 103 -1.92 -2.42 7.77
C SER A 103 -0.71 -2.15 8.66
N THR A 104 0.39 -2.88 8.46
CA THR A 104 1.63 -2.72 9.21
C THR A 104 2.84 -2.93 8.32
N LEU A 105 4.01 -2.42 8.74
CA LEU A 105 5.28 -2.68 8.04
C LEU A 105 5.56 -4.19 7.97
N TYR A 106 5.23 -4.95 9.01
CA TYR A 106 5.41 -6.40 9.05
C TYR A 106 4.60 -7.12 7.96
N THR A 107 3.30 -6.82 7.88
CA THR A 107 2.42 -7.45 6.87
C THR A 107 2.81 -7.05 5.45
N ALA A 108 3.29 -5.81 5.26
CA ALA A 108 3.81 -5.36 3.98
C ALA A 108 5.12 -6.06 3.58
N LEU A 109 6.03 -6.29 4.53
CA LEU A 109 7.26 -7.06 4.29
C LEU A 109 6.95 -8.53 3.96
N LYS A 110 5.94 -9.12 4.61
CA LYS A 110 5.48 -10.47 4.28
C LYS A 110 4.98 -10.53 2.83
N ALA A 111 4.08 -9.64 2.45
CA ALA A 111 3.59 -9.55 1.07
C ALA A 111 4.72 -9.28 0.04
N MET A 112 5.71 -8.45 0.40
CA MET A 112 6.86 -8.18 -0.46
C MET A 112 7.73 -9.42 -0.69
N ARG A 113 7.92 -10.27 0.33
CA ARG A 113 8.71 -11.52 0.21
C ARG A 113 8.09 -12.52 -0.76
N GLU A 114 6.78 -12.49 -0.91
CA GLU A 114 6.01 -13.37 -1.78
C GLU A 114 5.83 -12.79 -3.20
N ASN A 115 6.43 -11.60 -3.50
CA ASN A 115 6.17 -10.86 -4.73
C ASN A 115 7.41 -10.78 -5.64
N GLU A 116 7.46 -11.60 -6.68
CA GLU A 116 8.56 -11.63 -7.64
C GLU A 116 8.65 -10.37 -8.53
N VAL A 117 7.53 -9.67 -8.77
CA VAL A 117 7.51 -8.44 -9.57
C VAL A 117 8.33 -7.35 -8.87
N ILE A 118 8.15 -7.18 -7.55
CA ILE A 118 8.91 -6.21 -6.77
C ILE A 118 10.37 -6.59 -6.66
N LYS A 119 10.67 -7.87 -6.50
CA LYS A 119 12.05 -8.37 -6.49
C LYS A 119 12.76 -8.09 -7.80
N LYS A 120 12.07 -8.31 -8.93
CA LYS A 120 12.58 -7.99 -10.26
C LYS A 120 12.80 -6.48 -10.44
N ALA A 121 11.85 -5.64 -9.99
CA ALA A 121 11.94 -4.18 -10.10
C ALA A 121 13.16 -3.60 -9.38
N LEU A 122 13.51 -4.14 -8.20
CA LEU A 122 14.59 -3.63 -7.36
C LEU A 122 15.94 -4.32 -7.62
N GLY A 123 15.91 -5.52 -8.20
CA GLY A 123 17.07 -6.41 -8.27
C GLY A 123 17.44 -7.00 -6.91
N ASN A 124 18.15 -8.13 -6.92
CA ASN A 124 18.42 -8.92 -5.72
C ASN A 124 19.10 -8.12 -4.61
N HIS A 125 20.07 -7.26 -4.95
CA HIS A 125 20.84 -6.54 -3.95
C HIS A 125 19.96 -5.55 -3.17
N ILE A 126 19.27 -4.62 -3.86
CA ILE A 126 18.42 -3.60 -3.22
C ILE A 126 17.25 -4.27 -2.50
N TYR A 127 16.64 -5.27 -3.11
CA TYR A 127 15.54 -6.03 -2.52
C TYR A 127 15.93 -6.63 -1.16
N ASN A 128 17.06 -7.35 -1.10
CA ASN A 128 17.51 -7.99 0.13
C ASN A 128 17.89 -6.97 1.21
N GLN A 129 18.60 -5.90 0.83
CA GLN A 129 18.98 -4.83 1.76
C GLN A 129 17.74 -4.11 2.32
N PHE A 130 16.75 -3.85 1.47
CA PHE A 130 15.50 -3.23 1.90
C PHE A 130 14.75 -4.12 2.91
N ILE A 131 14.54 -5.40 2.59
CA ILE A 131 13.86 -6.34 3.50
C ILE A 131 14.62 -6.45 4.82
N ASN A 132 15.93 -6.59 4.80
CA ASN A 132 16.73 -6.72 6.01
C ASN A 132 16.61 -5.45 6.89
N SER A 133 16.87 -4.28 6.31
CA SER A 133 16.78 -3.00 7.03
C SER A 133 15.39 -2.77 7.63
N LYS A 134 14.33 -3.06 6.87
CA LYS A 134 12.96 -2.83 7.33
C LYS A 134 12.48 -3.89 8.33
N SER A 135 13.03 -5.09 8.29
CA SER A 135 12.79 -6.10 9.32
C SER A 135 13.40 -5.68 10.66
N ILE A 136 14.63 -5.14 10.65
CA ILE A 136 15.30 -4.59 11.85
C ILE A 136 14.47 -3.40 12.42
N GLU A 137 14.01 -2.49 11.55
CA GLU A 137 13.16 -1.36 11.98
C GLU A 137 11.88 -1.84 12.65
N TRP A 138 11.20 -2.84 12.07
CA TRP A 138 10.01 -3.43 12.65
C TRP A 138 10.28 -4.10 13.99
N ASP A 139 11.33 -4.92 14.10
CA ASP A 139 11.69 -5.63 15.33
C ASP A 139 12.04 -4.67 16.47
N TYR A 140 12.72 -3.58 16.16
CA TYR A 140 12.97 -2.51 17.13
C TYR A 140 11.66 -1.82 17.54
N TYR A 141 10.84 -1.41 16.58
CA TYR A 141 9.60 -0.70 16.86
C TYR A 141 8.61 -1.51 17.69
N ARG A 142 8.38 -2.78 17.37
CA ARG A 142 7.38 -3.61 18.04
C ARG A 142 7.69 -3.92 19.52
N THR A 143 8.89 -3.65 19.96
CA THR A 143 9.33 -3.83 21.35
C THR A 143 9.33 -2.52 22.13
N GLN A 144 9.02 -1.39 21.50
CA GLN A 144 8.93 -0.11 22.19
C GLN A 144 7.61 0.00 22.93
N VAL A 145 7.66 0.50 24.15
CA VAL A 145 6.48 0.87 24.93
C VAL A 145 6.20 2.35 24.71
N SER A 146 5.07 2.67 24.10
CA SER A 146 4.66 4.05 23.81
C SER A 146 4.16 4.75 25.09
N GLU A 147 4.14 6.09 25.07
CA GLU A 147 3.52 6.87 26.14
C GLU A 147 2.04 6.53 26.30
N TRP A 148 1.34 6.35 25.19
CA TRP A 148 -0.06 5.93 25.20
C TRP A 148 -0.28 4.61 25.96
N GLU A 149 0.54 3.59 25.71
CA GLU A 149 0.47 2.31 26.41
C GLU A 149 0.72 2.47 27.92
N ARG A 150 1.74 3.25 28.28
CA ARG A 150 2.01 3.56 29.70
C ARG A 150 0.82 4.27 30.37
N ASP A 151 0.25 5.27 29.69
CA ASP A 151 -0.88 6.04 30.24
C ASP A 151 -2.15 5.19 30.38
N GLN A 152 -2.38 4.25 29.48
CA GLN A 152 -3.53 3.36 29.54
C GLN A 152 -3.37 2.25 30.58
N TYR A 153 -2.21 1.61 30.64
CA TYR A 153 -2.05 0.38 31.40
C TYR A 153 -1.49 0.58 32.81
N MET A 154 -0.58 1.54 33.05
CA MET A 154 -0.02 1.78 34.38
C MET A 154 -1.03 2.34 35.40
N LYS A 155 -2.16 2.87 34.95
CA LYS A 155 -3.24 3.34 35.82
C LYS A 155 -4.26 2.24 36.19
N GLN A 156 -4.21 1.12 35.48
CA GLN A 156 -5.17 0.03 35.66
C GLN A 156 -4.60 -1.16 36.45
N TYR A 157 -3.30 -1.26 36.54
CA TYR A 157 -2.52 -2.30 37.21
C TYR A 157 -1.46 -1.68 38.11
#